data_89ef11f044fb1a518ba754ffb6a8f420
#
_entry.id   89ef11f044fb1a518ba754ffb6a8f420
#
_cell.length_a   1.000
_cell.length_b   1.000
_cell.length_c   1.000
_cell.angle_alpha   90.00
_cell.angle_beta   90.00
_cell.angle_gamma   90.00
#
_symmetry.space_group_name_H-M   'P 1'
#
loop_
_entity.id
_entity.type
_entity.pdbx_description
1 polymer ?
#
loop_
_entity_poly.entity_id
_entity_poly.type
_entity_poly.pdbx_seq_one_letter_code
_entity_poly.pdbx_strand_id
1 'polypeptide(L)'
;MLERLGVRTVSDLLFLFPRDYQDLTDFRPMTQLEEDKWLSVCGRVEEVDFRVSPQTGRSVVGVLVMGEPGYVRAVWFNQLFMRDKFCRGQRVVLTGRPKLRGMVWEMHHPKVIWLEPDEQPPPGRILPIYPLTEGLQQHQLRRLVERALDDYAGYLEEAFPSDFLQSHRLWPIQRAIRQVHFPDDQASLQQARRRFIYQELFQLQLALALRRQ
;
A
#
# COMPACT_ATOMS: atom_id res chain seq x y z
N MET A 1 -21.64 -1.31 -0.90
CA MET A 1 -20.28 -0.76 -0.86
C MET A 1 -19.36 -1.44 -1.88
N LEU A 2 -19.19 -2.75 -1.83
CA LEU A 2 -18.34 -3.50 -2.79
C LEU A 2 -18.84 -3.41 -4.24
N GLU A 3 -20.14 -3.39 -4.49
CA GLU A 3 -20.68 -3.23 -5.85
C GLU A 3 -20.25 -1.93 -6.55
N ARG A 4 -19.99 -0.86 -5.80
CA ARG A 4 -19.44 0.39 -6.36
C ARG A 4 -18.00 0.24 -6.87
N LEU A 5 -17.29 -0.79 -6.41
CA LEU A 5 -15.96 -1.19 -6.90
C LEU A 5 -16.05 -2.24 -8.02
N GLY A 6 -17.26 -2.57 -8.48
CA GLY A 6 -17.48 -3.63 -9.47
C GLY A 6 -17.43 -5.05 -8.90
N VAL A 7 -17.33 -5.20 -7.57
CA VAL A 7 -17.21 -6.50 -6.89
C VAL A 7 -18.61 -7.02 -6.53
N ARG A 8 -19.01 -8.11 -7.17
CA ARG A 8 -20.29 -8.81 -6.94
C ARG A 8 -20.10 -10.26 -6.54
N THR A 9 -18.99 -10.85 -6.92
CA THR A 9 -18.64 -12.24 -6.65
C THR A 9 -17.32 -12.35 -5.90
N VAL A 10 -17.01 -13.54 -5.37
CA VAL A 10 -15.70 -13.82 -4.77
C VAL A 10 -14.60 -13.72 -5.83
N SER A 11 -14.87 -14.15 -7.07
CA SER A 11 -13.92 -14.00 -8.16
C SER A 11 -13.58 -12.53 -8.42
N ASP A 12 -14.58 -11.63 -8.46
CA ASP A 12 -14.32 -10.20 -8.64
C ASP A 12 -13.45 -9.65 -7.49
N LEU A 13 -13.64 -10.16 -6.27
CA LEU A 13 -12.84 -9.76 -5.12
C LEU A 13 -11.38 -10.23 -5.22
N LEU A 14 -11.17 -11.48 -5.67
CA LEU A 14 -9.82 -12.04 -5.89
C LEU A 14 -9.07 -11.30 -7.01
N PHE A 15 -9.77 -10.78 -8.00
CA PHE A 15 -9.18 -10.01 -9.10
C PHE A 15 -9.26 -8.48 -8.90
N LEU A 16 -9.72 -8.01 -7.73
CA LEU A 16 -9.62 -6.61 -7.34
C LEU A 16 -8.19 -6.28 -6.91
N PHE A 17 -7.30 -6.03 -7.86
CA PHE A 17 -5.89 -5.80 -7.58
C PHE A 17 -5.65 -4.50 -6.80
N PRO A 18 -4.63 -4.50 -5.89
CA PRO A 18 -4.19 -3.29 -5.22
C PRO A 18 -3.71 -2.25 -6.23
N ARG A 19 -4.09 -0.99 -6.01
CA ARG A 19 -3.60 0.15 -6.81
C ARG A 19 -2.17 0.57 -6.47
N ASP A 20 -1.74 0.31 -5.24
CA ASP A 20 -0.40 0.63 -4.71
C ASP A 20 -0.07 -0.29 -3.55
N TYR A 21 1.18 -0.21 -3.06
CA TYR A 21 1.65 -0.98 -1.91
C TYR A 21 2.41 -0.06 -0.97
N GLN A 22 2.31 -0.37 0.31
CA GLN A 22 3.12 0.24 1.34
C GLN A 22 4.07 -0.80 1.93
N ASP A 23 5.35 -0.55 1.75
CA ASP A 23 6.41 -1.41 2.25
C ASP A 23 6.71 -1.04 3.71
N LEU A 24 6.43 -1.97 4.62
CA LEU A 24 6.71 -1.87 6.05
C LEU A 24 7.80 -2.86 6.48
N THR A 25 8.62 -3.36 5.54
CA THR A 25 9.67 -4.33 5.85
C THR A 25 10.77 -3.72 6.71
N ASP A 26 11.10 -2.44 6.52
CA ASP A 26 12.00 -1.68 7.40
C ASP A 26 11.18 -0.82 8.37
N PHE A 27 10.62 -1.47 9.38
CA PHE A 27 9.84 -0.83 10.43
C PHE A 27 10.71 -0.62 11.68
N ARG A 28 10.87 0.64 12.09
CA ARG A 28 11.82 0.99 13.16
C ARG A 28 11.19 1.86 14.25
N PRO A 29 11.71 1.77 15.49
CA PRO A 29 11.43 2.79 16.50
C PRO A 29 12.06 4.13 16.09
N MET A 30 11.47 5.23 16.54
CA MET A 30 11.93 6.59 16.17
C MET A 30 13.33 6.95 16.69
N THR A 31 13.91 6.13 17.55
CA THR A 31 15.31 6.24 18.00
C THR A 31 16.33 5.65 17.03
N GLN A 32 15.89 4.85 16.07
CA GLN A 32 16.76 4.16 15.11
C GLN A 32 16.55 4.69 13.69
N LEU A 33 16.21 5.97 13.56
CA LEU A 33 16.11 6.62 12.26
C LEU A 33 17.49 6.78 11.64
N GLU A 34 17.55 6.50 10.33
CA GLU A 34 18.75 6.70 9.52
C GLU A 34 18.43 7.64 8.37
N GLU A 35 19.33 8.59 8.12
CA GLU A 35 19.12 9.61 7.10
C GLU A 35 19.04 8.99 5.70
N ASP A 36 18.08 9.48 4.91
CA ASP A 36 17.80 9.08 3.52
C ASP A 36 17.44 7.61 3.29
N LYS A 37 17.32 6.77 4.34
CA LYS A 37 16.79 5.41 4.21
C LYS A 37 15.28 5.40 4.12
N TRP A 38 14.76 4.55 3.24
CA TRP A 38 13.31 4.32 3.15
C TRP A 38 12.88 3.40 4.28
N LEU A 39 12.16 3.93 5.24
CA LEU A 39 11.73 3.21 6.44
C LEU A 39 10.34 3.65 6.91
N SER A 40 9.77 2.87 7.81
CA SER A 40 8.47 3.13 8.42
C SER A 40 8.59 3.30 9.93
N VAL A 41 7.83 4.24 10.46
CA VAL A 41 7.68 4.48 11.90
C VAL A 41 6.22 4.57 12.28
N CYS A 42 5.89 4.15 13.50
CA CYS A 42 4.56 4.31 14.07
C CYS A 42 4.59 5.29 15.22
N GLY A 43 3.55 6.09 15.32
CA GLY A 43 3.40 6.98 16.45
C GLY A 43 2.01 7.57 16.52
N ARG A 44 1.84 8.50 17.46
CA ARG A 44 0.60 9.21 17.72
C ARG A 44 0.76 10.67 17.32
N VAL A 45 -0.21 11.22 16.61
CA VAL A 45 -0.25 12.65 16.24
C VAL A 45 -0.37 13.49 17.50
N GLU A 46 0.63 14.34 17.74
CA GLU A 46 0.64 15.27 18.88
C GLU A 46 0.20 16.67 18.48
N GLU A 47 0.69 17.13 17.33
CA GLU A 47 0.42 18.48 16.85
C GLU A 47 0.28 18.51 15.33
N VAL A 48 -0.62 19.34 14.83
CA VAL A 48 -0.76 19.65 13.40
C VAL A 48 -0.58 21.15 13.24
N ASP A 49 0.48 21.57 12.58
CA ASP A 49 0.72 22.97 12.27
C ASP A 49 0.53 23.26 10.77
N PHE A 50 0.27 24.52 10.48
CA PHE A 50 0.03 24.95 9.12
C PHE A 50 0.58 26.36 8.93
N ARG A 51 1.31 26.56 7.83
CA ARG A 51 1.87 27.85 7.45
C ARG A 51 1.70 28.10 5.96
N VAL A 52 1.39 29.34 5.60
CA VAL A 52 1.45 29.82 4.22
C VAL A 52 2.56 30.86 4.16
N SER A 53 3.48 30.73 3.22
CA SER A 53 4.49 31.75 2.97
C SER A 53 3.82 32.96 2.29
N PRO A 54 3.86 34.15 2.91
CA PRO A 54 3.27 35.36 2.33
C PRO A 54 3.95 35.76 1.00
N GLN A 55 5.24 35.43 0.86
CA GLN A 55 6.04 35.80 -0.30
C GLN A 55 5.84 34.90 -1.52
N THR A 56 5.63 33.59 -1.30
CA THR A 56 5.59 32.61 -2.37
C THR A 56 4.23 31.94 -2.55
N GLY A 57 3.27 32.19 -1.64
CA GLY A 57 1.97 31.50 -1.59
C GLY A 57 2.08 29.99 -1.29
N ARG A 58 3.28 29.48 -1.04
CA ARG A 58 3.48 28.05 -0.75
C ARG A 58 2.93 27.70 0.63
N SER A 59 2.15 26.67 0.67
CA SER A 59 1.62 26.12 1.93
C SER A 59 2.49 24.98 2.44
N VAL A 60 2.65 24.91 3.75
CA VAL A 60 3.35 23.82 4.44
C VAL A 60 2.43 23.31 5.55
N VAL A 61 2.15 22.02 5.53
CA VAL A 61 1.47 21.31 6.62
C VAL A 61 2.53 20.48 7.33
N GLY A 62 2.70 20.71 8.62
CA GLY A 62 3.57 19.96 9.51
C GLY A 62 2.73 19.14 10.50
N VAL A 63 3.11 17.89 10.69
CA VAL A 63 2.48 16.99 11.67
C VAL A 63 3.57 16.40 12.54
N LEU A 64 3.52 16.72 13.83
CA LEU A 64 4.40 16.13 14.83
C LEU A 64 3.83 14.79 15.27
N VAL A 65 4.59 13.72 15.07
CA VAL A 65 4.21 12.38 15.46
C VAL A 65 5.16 11.87 16.54
N MET A 66 4.59 11.50 17.69
CA MET A 66 5.31 10.99 18.85
C MET A 66 5.30 9.46 18.82
N GLY A 67 6.48 8.86 18.98
CA GLY A 67 6.67 7.43 19.27
C GLY A 67 7.13 7.23 20.70
N GLU A 68 7.28 5.99 21.11
CA GLU A 68 7.84 5.60 22.40
C GLU A 68 9.12 4.80 22.19
N PRO A 69 10.31 5.40 22.30
CA PRO A 69 10.61 6.83 22.47
C PRO A 69 10.86 7.56 21.15
N GLY A 70 10.80 8.89 21.18
CA GLY A 70 11.19 9.77 20.08
C GLY A 70 10.01 10.41 19.34
N TYR A 71 10.35 11.27 18.39
CA TYR A 71 9.37 11.97 17.57
C TYR A 71 9.92 12.20 16.15
N VAL A 72 9.01 12.36 15.20
CA VAL A 72 9.31 12.72 13.82
C VAL A 72 8.30 13.75 13.34
N ARG A 73 8.76 14.71 12.55
CA ARG A 73 7.91 15.69 11.89
C ARG A 73 7.66 15.27 10.44
N ALA A 74 6.42 15.02 10.10
CA ALA A 74 5.99 14.81 8.72
C ALA A 74 5.62 16.15 8.10
N VAL A 75 6.07 16.42 6.85
CA VAL A 75 5.91 17.71 6.18
C VAL A 75 5.36 17.52 4.78
N TRP A 76 4.28 18.24 4.46
CA TRP A 76 3.69 18.28 3.11
C TRP A 76 3.71 19.71 2.57
N PHE A 77 4.30 19.88 1.38
CA PHE A 77 4.33 21.14 0.66
C PHE A 77 3.18 21.20 -0.36
N ASN A 78 2.47 22.33 -0.41
CA ASN A 78 1.36 22.59 -1.34
C ASN A 78 0.22 21.54 -1.29
N GLN A 79 0.00 20.91 -0.13
CA GLN A 79 -1.03 19.89 0.09
C GLN A 79 -1.87 20.26 1.32
N LEU A 80 -2.62 21.36 1.23
CA LEU A 80 -3.48 21.85 2.32
C LEU A 80 -4.48 20.82 2.83
N PHE A 81 -5.00 19.99 1.92
CA PHE A 81 -5.94 18.94 2.25
C PHE A 81 -5.40 17.90 3.24
N MET A 82 -4.07 17.85 3.42
CA MET A 82 -3.47 16.96 4.43
C MET A 82 -3.78 17.44 5.87
N ARG A 83 -3.95 18.74 6.10
CA ARG A 83 -4.28 19.29 7.42
C ARG A 83 -5.52 18.63 8.02
N ASP A 84 -6.56 18.50 7.20
CA ASP A 84 -7.88 18.06 7.68
C ASP A 84 -7.97 16.52 7.82
N LYS A 85 -6.89 15.80 7.45
CA LYS A 85 -6.79 14.34 7.58
C LYS A 85 -6.21 13.87 8.90
N PHE A 86 -5.64 14.78 9.70
CA PHE A 86 -5.00 14.43 10.96
C PHE A 86 -5.75 14.99 12.15
N CYS A 87 -5.93 14.15 13.17
CA CYS A 87 -6.49 14.54 14.45
C CYS A 87 -5.48 14.23 15.56
N ARG A 88 -5.39 15.12 16.56
CA ARG A 88 -4.54 14.88 17.74
C ARG A 88 -4.93 13.56 18.43
N GLY A 89 -3.94 12.79 18.83
CA GLY A 89 -4.12 11.48 19.45
C GLY A 89 -4.32 10.33 18.49
N GLN A 90 -4.50 10.61 17.19
CA GLN A 90 -4.64 9.57 16.15
C GLN A 90 -3.34 8.82 15.97
N ARG A 91 -3.43 7.47 15.83
CA ARG A 91 -2.27 6.64 15.54
C ARG A 91 -2.04 6.57 14.04
N VAL A 92 -0.78 6.71 13.63
CA VAL A 92 -0.38 6.69 12.22
C VAL A 92 0.92 5.93 12.01
N VAL A 93 1.05 5.32 10.85
CA VAL A 93 2.34 4.85 10.33
C VAL A 93 2.78 5.82 9.24
N LEU A 94 3.98 6.33 9.38
CA LEU A 94 4.65 7.16 8.38
C LEU A 94 5.71 6.33 7.69
N THR A 95 5.71 6.31 6.35
CA THR A 95 6.71 5.64 5.53
C THR A 95 7.38 6.65 4.60
N GLY A 96 8.67 6.77 4.69
CA GLY A 96 9.44 7.74 3.90
C GLY A 96 10.92 7.73 4.22
N ARG A 97 11.61 8.77 3.76
CA ARG A 97 13.02 8.98 4.02
C ARG A 97 13.21 10.10 5.04
N PRO A 98 13.62 9.79 6.27
CA PRO A 98 13.88 10.80 7.27
C PRO A 98 15.14 11.59 6.92
N LYS A 99 15.11 12.88 7.24
CA LYS A 99 16.25 13.80 7.17
C LYS A 99 16.37 14.52 8.49
N LEU A 100 17.60 14.67 8.98
CA LEU A 100 17.84 15.41 10.19
C LEU A 100 17.91 16.92 9.87
N ARG A 101 17.01 17.70 10.48
CA ARG A 101 16.95 19.16 10.39
C ARG A 101 17.20 19.77 11.76
N GLY A 102 18.46 20.19 11.98
CA GLY A 102 18.87 20.61 13.33
C GLY A 102 18.81 19.40 14.28
N MET A 103 17.90 19.43 15.24
CA MET A 103 17.68 18.35 16.21
C MET A 103 16.39 17.57 15.99
N VAL A 104 15.71 17.81 14.88
CA VAL A 104 14.39 17.20 14.56
C VAL A 104 14.50 16.34 13.32
N TRP A 105 14.01 15.11 13.39
CA TRP A 105 13.82 14.28 12.24
C TRP A 105 12.60 14.71 11.44
N GLU A 106 12.77 14.97 10.15
CA GLU A 106 11.69 15.34 9.24
C GLU A 106 11.53 14.29 8.13
N MET A 107 10.27 13.97 7.79
CA MET A 107 9.93 13.20 6.59
C MET A 107 9.11 14.07 5.65
N HIS A 108 9.59 14.27 4.42
CA HIS A 108 8.88 15.04 3.40
C HIS A 108 7.97 14.14 2.58
N HIS A 109 6.69 14.51 2.49
CA HIS A 109 5.65 13.76 1.78
C HIS A 109 5.62 12.26 2.10
N PRO A 110 5.70 11.85 3.39
CA PRO A 110 5.64 10.43 3.71
C PRO A 110 4.30 9.84 3.28
N LYS A 111 4.31 8.55 2.92
CA LYS A 111 3.08 7.76 2.83
C LYS A 111 2.53 7.56 4.24
N VAL A 112 1.20 7.67 4.39
CA VAL A 112 0.54 7.57 5.69
C VAL A 112 -0.47 6.44 5.70
N ILE A 113 -0.43 5.63 6.75
CA ILE A 113 -1.55 4.75 7.14
C ILE A 113 -2.13 5.31 8.42
N TRP A 114 -3.43 5.58 8.41
CA TRP A 114 -4.18 5.90 9.62
C TRP A 114 -4.63 4.59 10.25
N LEU A 115 -4.24 4.37 11.50
CA LEU A 115 -4.57 3.17 12.25
C LEU A 115 -5.83 3.40 13.09
N GLU A 116 -6.67 2.37 13.17
CA GLU A 116 -7.73 2.34 14.19
C GLU A 116 -7.12 2.24 15.59
N PRO A 117 -7.88 2.62 16.66
CA PRO A 117 -7.35 2.66 18.04
C PRO A 117 -6.65 1.35 18.46
N ASP A 118 -7.23 0.20 18.09
CA ASP A 118 -6.74 -1.14 18.45
C ASP A 118 -5.93 -1.83 17.35
N GLU A 119 -5.75 -1.17 16.20
CA GLU A 119 -5.02 -1.75 15.06
C GLU A 119 -3.52 -1.70 15.33
N GLN A 120 -2.87 -2.87 15.31
CA GLN A 120 -1.42 -2.95 15.35
C GLN A 120 -0.87 -2.88 13.93
N PRO A 121 0.14 -2.02 13.66
CA PRO A 121 0.81 -2.04 12.37
C PRO A 121 1.52 -3.39 12.23
N PRO A 122 1.30 -4.15 11.13
CA PRO A 122 2.03 -5.38 10.90
C PRO A 122 3.45 -5.03 10.41
N PRO A 123 4.48 -5.06 11.29
CA PRO A 123 5.84 -4.82 10.89
C PRO A 123 6.34 -5.95 9.98
N GLY A 124 7.26 -5.61 9.08
CA GLY A 124 7.91 -6.59 8.22
C GLY A 124 7.07 -7.09 7.05
N ARG A 125 5.99 -6.39 6.67
CA ARG A 125 5.12 -6.78 5.57
C ARG A 125 4.96 -5.67 4.53
N ILE A 126 4.67 -6.08 3.30
CA ILE A 126 4.21 -5.19 2.24
C ILE A 126 2.68 -5.21 2.24
N LEU A 127 2.06 -4.07 2.56
CA LEU A 127 0.62 -3.96 2.65
C LEU A 127 0.00 -3.48 1.34
N PRO A 128 -1.04 -4.16 0.83
CA PRO A 128 -1.79 -3.70 -0.33
C PRO A 128 -2.61 -2.45 0.00
N ILE A 129 -2.70 -1.52 -0.96
CA ILE A 129 -3.58 -0.36 -0.93
C ILE A 129 -4.63 -0.53 -2.01
N TYR A 130 -5.87 -0.78 -1.61
CA TYR A 130 -6.99 -0.95 -2.52
C TYR A 130 -7.68 0.37 -2.86
N PRO A 131 -8.36 0.47 -4.01
CA PRO A 131 -9.35 1.51 -4.22
C PRO A 131 -10.46 1.38 -3.18
N LEU A 132 -10.92 2.51 -2.64
CA LEU A 132 -12.00 2.53 -1.65
C LEU A 132 -13.20 3.31 -2.18
N THR A 133 -14.36 2.97 -1.62
CA THR A 133 -15.60 3.73 -1.73
C THR A 133 -16.02 4.24 -0.37
N GLU A 134 -16.94 5.20 -0.35
CA GLU A 134 -17.50 5.75 0.89
C GLU A 134 -18.00 4.65 1.83
N GLY A 135 -17.58 4.73 3.08
CA GLY A 135 -17.94 3.79 4.14
C GLY A 135 -17.11 2.49 4.17
N LEU A 136 -16.14 2.29 3.27
CA LEU A 136 -15.24 1.14 3.27
C LEU A 136 -13.83 1.57 3.68
N GLN A 137 -13.21 0.81 4.59
CA GLN A 137 -11.87 1.09 5.09
C GLN A 137 -10.85 0.06 4.59
N GLN A 138 -9.56 0.46 4.50
CA GLN A 138 -8.48 -0.41 3.99
C GLN A 138 -8.36 -1.72 4.77
N HIS A 139 -8.41 -1.66 6.10
CA HIS A 139 -8.27 -2.85 6.94
C HIS A 139 -9.41 -3.85 6.74
N GLN A 140 -10.64 -3.35 6.54
CA GLN A 140 -11.80 -4.21 6.26
C GLN A 140 -11.64 -4.93 4.93
N LEU A 141 -11.23 -4.20 3.88
CA LEU A 141 -11.06 -4.79 2.55
C LEU A 141 -9.88 -5.77 2.53
N ARG A 142 -8.77 -5.46 3.20
CA ARG A 142 -7.64 -6.39 3.36
C ARG A 142 -8.09 -7.71 4.00
N ARG A 143 -8.84 -7.65 5.12
CA ARG A 143 -9.35 -8.84 5.81
C ARG A 143 -10.29 -9.66 4.93
N LEU A 144 -11.15 -9.01 4.15
CA LEU A 144 -12.05 -9.69 3.23
C LEU A 144 -11.29 -10.41 2.11
N VAL A 145 -10.29 -9.74 1.52
CA VAL A 145 -9.45 -10.34 0.47
C VAL A 145 -8.60 -11.48 1.03
N GLU A 146 -8.00 -11.31 2.20
CA GLU A 146 -7.19 -12.35 2.86
C GLU A 146 -8.03 -13.62 3.07
N ARG A 147 -9.24 -13.47 3.63
CA ARG A 147 -10.15 -14.60 3.81
C ARG A 147 -10.60 -15.22 2.49
N ALA A 148 -10.91 -14.40 1.48
CA ALA A 148 -11.26 -14.92 0.17
C ALA A 148 -10.13 -15.72 -0.49
N LEU A 149 -8.87 -15.28 -0.30
CA LEU A 149 -7.70 -16.00 -0.77
C LEU A 149 -7.53 -17.35 -0.05
N ASP A 150 -7.72 -17.36 1.27
CA ASP A 150 -7.60 -18.59 2.06
C ASP A 150 -8.66 -19.63 1.68
N ASP A 151 -9.88 -19.18 1.52
CA ASP A 151 -11.02 -20.07 1.25
C ASP A 151 -11.10 -20.48 -0.24
N TYR A 152 -10.69 -19.62 -1.19
CA TYR A 152 -11.04 -19.79 -2.61
C TYR A 152 -9.87 -19.76 -3.58
N ALA A 153 -8.66 -19.29 -3.22
CA ALA A 153 -7.54 -19.25 -4.18
C ALA A 153 -7.15 -20.63 -4.72
N GLY A 154 -7.38 -21.70 -3.94
CA GLY A 154 -7.12 -23.07 -4.34
C GLY A 154 -8.02 -23.60 -5.46
N TYR A 155 -9.18 -22.99 -5.68
CA TYR A 155 -10.14 -23.36 -6.72
C TYR A 155 -9.90 -22.61 -8.06
N LEU A 156 -8.94 -21.69 -8.10
CA LEU A 156 -8.60 -21.01 -9.35
C LEU A 156 -7.94 -21.99 -10.33
N GLU A 157 -8.55 -22.14 -11.48
CA GLU A 157 -8.04 -23.00 -12.55
C GLU A 157 -6.89 -22.29 -13.29
N GLU A 158 -5.80 -23.04 -13.53
CA GLU A 158 -4.69 -22.56 -14.31
C GLU A 158 -5.01 -22.63 -15.82
N ALA A 159 -4.92 -21.49 -16.49
CA ALA A 159 -5.20 -21.37 -17.91
C ALA A 159 -4.02 -21.80 -18.81
N PHE A 160 -2.80 -21.81 -18.27
CA PHE A 160 -1.61 -22.15 -19.03
C PHE A 160 -1.06 -23.53 -18.66
N PRO A 161 -0.64 -24.33 -19.63
CA PRO A 161 0.05 -25.60 -19.38
C PRO A 161 1.34 -25.41 -18.56
N SER A 162 1.76 -26.43 -17.83
CA SER A 162 2.92 -26.36 -16.93
C SER A 162 4.24 -26.08 -17.65
N ASP A 163 4.45 -26.67 -18.83
CA ASP A 163 5.61 -26.44 -19.69
C ASP A 163 5.64 -25.01 -20.24
N PHE A 164 4.47 -24.45 -20.55
CA PHE A 164 4.35 -23.04 -20.92
C PHE A 164 4.73 -22.10 -19.78
N LEU A 165 4.24 -22.35 -18.56
CA LEU A 165 4.60 -21.57 -17.38
C LEU A 165 6.13 -21.59 -17.14
N GLN A 166 6.75 -22.76 -17.26
CA GLN A 166 8.19 -22.93 -17.09
C GLN A 166 9.00 -22.19 -18.16
N SER A 167 8.66 -22.36 -19.44
CA SER A 167 9.38 -21.72 -20.56
C SER A 167 9.32 -20.19 -20.49
N HIS A 168 8.21 -19.63 -20.00
CA HIS A 168 8.02 -18.19 -19.86
C HIS A 168 8.35 -17.65 -18.45
N ARG A 169 8.81 -18.52 -17.54
CA ARG A 169 9.15 -18.19 -16.14
C ARG A 169 7.98 -17.48 -15.43
N LEU A 170 6.78 -18.00 -15.60
CA LEU A 170 5.57 -17.50 -14.99
C LEU A 170 5.20 -18.36 -13.77
N TRP A 171 4.67 -17.73 -12.74
CA TRP A 171 4.13 -18.45 -11.60
C TRP A 171 2.73 -19.00 -11.89
N PRO A 172 2.36 -20.14 -11.28
CA PRO A 172 0.98 -20.61 -11.28
C PRO A 172 0.03 -19.56 -10.70
N ILE A 173 -1.21 -19.52 -11.21
CA ILE A 173 -2.18 -18.50 -10.85
C ILE A 173 -2.46 -18.46 -9.34
N GLN A 174 -2.56 -19.62 -8.70
CA GLN A 174 -2.84 -19.72 -7.25
C GLN A 174 -1.74 -19.10 -6.39
N ARG A 175 -0.47 -19.21 -6.81
CA ARG A 175 0.65 -18.55 -6.16
C ARG A 175 0.66 -17.06 -6.49
N ALA A 176 0.49 -16.72 -7.74
CA ALA A 176 0.55 -15.33 -8.21
C ALA A 176 -0.56 -14.47 -7.58
N ILE A 177 -1.80 -15.01 -7.44
CA ILE A 177 -2.91 -14.28 -6.84
C ILE A 177 -2.66 -13.97 -5.36
N ARG A 178 -2.06 -14.87 -4.60
CA ARG A 178 -1.69 -14.63 -3.21
C ARG A 178 -0.62 -13.54 -3.12
N GLN A 179 0.41 -13.64 -3.94
CA GLN A 179 1.57 -12.74 -3.91
C GLN A 179 1.31 -11.36 -4.52
N VAL A 180 0.28 -11.20 -5.35
CA VAL A 180 -0.12 -9.86 -5.80
C VAL A 180 -0.93 -9.13 -4.74
N HIS A 181 -1.63 -9.84 -3.83
CA HIS A 181 -2.36 -9.23 -2.73
C HIS A 181 -1.49 -9.05 -1.48
N PHE A 182 -0.82 -10.11 -1.06
CA PHE A 182 0.02 -10.13 0.14
C PHE A 182 1.40 -10.68 -0.20
N PRO A 183 2.27 -9.86 -0.79
CA PRO A 183 3.61 -10.31 -1.19
C PRO A 183 4.50 -10.52 0.03
N ASP A 184 5.31 -11.58 -0.01
CA ASP A 184 6.32 -11.86 1.00
C ASP A 184 7.47 -10.84 0.91
N ASP A 185 7.82 -10.43 -0.33
CA ASP A 185 8.86 -9.46 -0.63
C ASP A 185 8.61 -8.76 -1.99
N GLN A 186 9.45 -7.77 -2.32
CA GLN A 186 9.36 -7.02 -3.57
C GLN A 186 9.59 -7.88 -4.82
N ALA A 187 10.45 -8.89 -4.75
CA ALA A 187 10.72 -9.79 -5.87
C ALA A 187 9.50 -10.66 -6.17
N SER A 188 8.86 -11.19 -5.12
CA SER A 188 7.61 -11.96 -5.20
C SER A 188 6.48 -11.13 -5.79
N LEU A 189 6.35 -9.86 -5.36
CA LEU A 189 5.38 -8.93 -5.94
C LEU A 189 5.60 -8.72 -7.44
N GLN A 190 6.85 -8.51 -7.86
CA GLN A 190 7.18 -8.31 -9.27
C GLN A 190 6.87 -9.56 -10.11
N GLN A 191 7.17 -10.76 -9.61
CA GLN A 191 6.85 -12.02 -10.30
C GLN A 191 5.33 -12.23 -10.41
N ALA A 192 4.58 -11.95 -9.36
CA ALA A 192 3.12 -12.01 -9.37
C ALA A 192 2.52 -11.04 -10.39
N ARG A 193 2.96 -9.78 -10.39
CA ARG A 193 2.54 -8.77 -11.37
C ARG A 193 2.86 -9.20 -12.80
N ARG A 194 4.08 -9.72 -13.04
CA ARG A 194 4.48 -10.24 -14.37
C ARG A 194 3.52 -11.31 -14.87
N ARG A 195 3.06 -12.21 -13.99
CA ARG A 195 2.10 -13.27 -14.35
C ARG A 195 0.78 -12.68 -14.87
N PHE A 196 0.21 -11.68 -14.18
CA PHE A 196 -1.06 -11.08 -14.59
C PHE A 196 -0.93 -10.18 -15.81
N ILE A 197 0.11 -9.36 -15.90
CA ILE A 197 0.40 -8.55 -17.10
C ILE A 197 0.54 -9.45 -18.34
N TYR A 198 1.27 -10.56 -18.21
CA TYR A 198 1.43 -11.52 -19.31
C TYR A 198 0.07 -12.09 -19.74
N GLN A 199 -0.75 -12.50 -18.79
CA GLN A 199 -2.09 -13.04 -19.07
C GLN A 199 -2.99 -12.04 -19.79
N GLU A 200 -3.04 -10.80 -19.34
CA GLU A 200 -3.84 -9.73 -19.97
C GLU A 200 -3.39 -9.46 -21.40
N LEU A 201 -2.06 -9.33 -21.62
CA LEU A 201 -1.51 -9.13 -22.96
C LEU A 201 -1.74 -10.33 -23.87
N PHE A 202 -1.61 -11.55 -23.35
CA PHE A 202 -1.89 -12.77 -24.10
C PHE A 202 -3.37 -12.85 -24.55
N GLN A 203 -4.31 -12.57 -23.62
CA GLN A 203 -5.73 -12.52 -23.93
C GLN A 203 -6.07 -11.46 -24.98
N LEU A 204 -5.47 -10.27 -24.90
CA LEU A 204 -5.63 -9.22 -25.88
C LEU A 204 -5.11 -9.66 -27.26
N GLN A 205 -3.92 -10.24 -27.33
CA GLN A 205 -3.34 -10.75 -28.59
C GLN A 205 -4.17 -11.86 -29.19
N LEU A 206 -4.67 -12.79 -28.38
CA LEU A 206 -5.56 -13.85 -28.82
C LEU A 206 -6.86 -13.30 -29.40
N ALA A 207 -7.49 -12.33 -28.72
CA ALA A 207 -8.71 -11.70 -29.22
C ALA A 207 -8.49 -10.98 -30.55
N LEU A 208 -7.36 -10.30 -30.74
CA LEU A 208 -6.99 -9.65 -32.00
C LEU A 208 -6.70 -10.67 -33.11
N ALA A 209 -6.06 -11.78 -32.80
CA ALA A 209 -5.79 -12.84 -33.78
C ALA A 209 -7.08 -13.50 -34.27
N LEU A 210 -8.03 -13.79 -33.36
CA LEU A 210 -9.33 -14.37 -33.71
C LEU A 210 -10.21 -13.42 -34.55
N ARG A 211 -10.05 -12.11 -34.42
CA ARG A 211 -10.78 -11.13 -35.26
C ARG A 211 -10.22 -10.98 -36.68
N ARG A 212 -9.00 -11.44 -36.93
CA ARG A 212 -8.35 -11.36 -38.25
C ARG A 212 -8.62 -12.60 -39.15
N GLN A 213 -9.24 -13.63 -38.57
CA GLN A 213 -9.76 -14.79 -39.30
C GLN A 213 -11.21 -14.55 -39.73
#